data_0f726d6b24df0884528be17d123172df
#
_entry.id   0f726d6b24df0884528be17d123172df
#
_cell.length_a   1.000
_cell.length_b   1.000
_cell.length_c   1.000
_cell.angle_alpha   90.00
_cell.angle_beta   90.00
_cell.angle_gamma   90.00
#
_symmetry.space_group_name_H-M   'P 1'
#
loop_
_entity.id
_entity.type
_entity.pdbx_description
1 polymer ?
#
loop_
_entity_poly.entity_id
_entity_poly.type
_entity_poly.pdbx_seq_one_letter_code
_entity_poly.pdbx_strand_id
1 'polypeptide(L)'
;MSAPGNVPSAHEDNLARLMLPPTNLWPDFDYTADHLKDFPDYINAAQTLIDNAIAEGFGGKKAYICDGISWTYDHLLNQSERIAQILVDDFGLVPGNRVLLRSRNNPMLVACWLGVLKAGGICVTT
;
A
#
# COMPACT_ATOMS: atom_id res chain seq x y z
N MET A 1 -12.74 -17.39 0.91
CA MET A 1 -11.34 -16.95 1.11
C MET A 1 -10.58 -18.04 1.85
N SER A 2 -9.41 -18.42 1.35
CA SER A 2 -8.53 -19.39 2.00
C SER A 2 -7.83 -18.75 3.20
N ALA A 3 -7.43 -19.56 4.20
CA ALA A 3 -6.61 -19.06 5.30
C ALA A 3 -5.35 -18.34 4.77
N PRO A 4 -4.88 -17.24 5.42
CA PRO A 4 -3.82 -16.37 4.90
C PRO A 4 -2.53 -17.09 4.47
N GLY A 5 -2.20 -18.25 5.06
CA GLY A 5 -1.00 -19.03 4.70
C GLY A 5 -1.05 -19.72 3.34
N ASN A 6 -2.24 -19.86 2.74
CA ASN A 6 -2.45 -20.59 1.49
C ASN A 6 -2.95 -19.70 0.34
N VAL A 7 -3.07 -18.37 0.57
CA VAL A 7 -3.48 -17.42 -0.47
C VAL A 7 -2.29 -17.14 -1.38
N PRO A 8 -2.43 -17.22 -2.72
CA PRO A 8 -1.41 -16.79 -3.65
C PRO A 8 -0.96 -15.35 -3.34
N SER A 9 0.32 -15.04 -3.51
CA SER A 9 0.87 -13.71 -3.28
C SER A 9 1.56 -13.21 -4.53
N ALA A 10 1.42 -11.93 -4.82
CA ALA A 10 2.22 -11.24 -5.83
C ALA A 10 3.64 -10.91 -5.35
N HIS A 11 3.96 -11.17 -4.07
CA HIS A 11 5.30 -10.92 -3.53
C HIS A 11 6.30 -11.98 -4.02
N GLU A 12 7.40 -11.53 -4.59
CA GLU A 12 8.56 -12.35 -4.94
C GLU A 12 9.45 -12.59 -3.71
N ASP A 13 9.65 -11.55 -2.89
CA ASP A 13 10.30 -11.69 -1.58
C ASP A 13 9.29 -12.17 -0.54
N ASN A 14 9.42 -13.42 -0.16
CA ASN A 14 8.50 -14.10 0.75
C ASN A 14 8.89 -14.02 2.23
N LEU A 15 9.92 -13.24 2.60
CA LEU A 15 10.43 -13.21 3.98
C LEU A 15 9.32 -12.91 4.99
N ALA A 16 8.49 -11.89 4.73
CA ALA A 16 7.42 -11.53 5.65
C ALA A 16 6.43 -12.69 5.89
N ARG A 17 6.15 -13.48 4.86
CA ARG A 17 5.29 -14.68 4.97
C ARG A 17 5.94 -15.81 5.76
N LEU A 18 7.23 -16.05 5.49
CA LEU A 18 7.99 -17.12 6.16
C LEU A 18 8.13 -16.85 7.67
N MET A 19 8.06 -15.58 8.06
CA MET A 19 8.16 -15.15 9.46
C MET A 19 6.81 -15.07 10.19
N LEU A 20 5.70 -15.41 9.52
CA LEU A 20 4.40 -15.50 10.19
C LEU A 20 4.40 -16.64 11.22
N PRO A 21 3.64 -16.49 12.32
CA PRO A 21 3.50 -17.57 13.30
C PRO A 21 2.82 -18.79 12.67
N PRO A 22 2.97 -19.97 13.28
CA PRO A 22 2.25 -21.17 12.85
C PRO A 22 0.73 -20.93 12.76
N THR A 23 0.08 -21.56 11.79
CA THR A 23 -1.35 -21.32 11.48
C THR A 23 -2.30 -21.60 12.64
N ASN A 24 -1.92 -22.50 13.56
CA ASN A 24 -2.69 -22.78 14.78
C ASN A 24 -2.69 -21.63 15.81
N LEU A 25 -1.84 -20.62 15.62
CA LEU A 25 -1.79 -19.41 16.44
C LEU A 25 -2.51 -18.22 15.77
N TRP A 26 -3.10 -18.44 14.60
CA TRP A 26 -3.81 -17.39 13.89
C TRP A 26 -5.22 -17.21 14.44
N PRO A 27 -5.75 -15.98 14.41
CA PRO A 27 -7.14 -15.75 14.75
C PRO A 27 -8.08 -16.37 13.70
N ASP A 28 -9.29 -16.67 14.11
CA ASP A 28 -10.36 -16.98 13.17
C ASP A 28 -10.73 -15.68 12.40
N PHE A 29 -10.67 -15.74 11.07
CA PHE A 29 -11.01 -14.61 10.23
C PHE A 29 -12.48 -14.69 9.82
N ASP A 30 -13.26 -13.68 10.18
CA ASP A 30 -14.66 -13.56 9.78
C ASP A 30 -14.78 -12.60 8.57
N TYR A 31 -15.14 -13.14 7.43
CA TYR A 31 -15.38 -12.41 6.18
C TYR A 31 -16.88 -12.40 5.81
N THR A 32 -17.78 -12.61 6.75
CA THR A 32 -19.21 -12.71 6.47
C THR A 32 -19.88 -11.36 6.19
N ALA A 33 -19.26 -10.26 6.59
CA ALA A 33 -19.77 -8.92 6.32
C ALA A 33 -19.83 -8.64 4.82
N ASP A 34 -20.92 -8.03 4.33
CA ASP A 34 -21.19 -7.85 2.90
C ASP A 34 -20.06 -7.12 2.16
N HIS A 35 -19.47 -6.09 2.76
CA HIS A 35 -18.36 -5.32 2.19
C HIS A 35 -17.03 -6.08 2.10
N LEU A 36 -16.92 -7.27 2.72
CA LEU A 36 -15.74 -8.13 2.68
C LEU A 36 -15.90 -9.32 1.71
N LYS A 37 -17.13 -9.64 1.28
CA LYS A 37 -17.40 -10.81 0.44
C LYS A 37 -16.78 -10.71 -0.94
N ASP A 38 -16.72 -9.50 -1.49
CA ASP A 38 -16.25 -9.23 -2.86
C ASP A 38 -14.81 -8.69 -2.90
N PHE A 39 -14.04 -8.85 -1.80
CA PHE A 39 -12.66 -8.40 -1.77
C PHE A 39 -11.81 -9.26 -2.72
N PRO A 40 -11.10 -8.66 -3.69
CA PRO A 40 -10.31 -9.43 -4.65
C PRO A 40 -9.12 -10.13 -3.97
N ASP A 41 -8.73 -11.30 -4.50
CA ASP A 41 -7.56 -12.03 -4.00
C ASP A 41 -6.26 -11.26 -4.21
N TYR A 42 -6.19 -10.44 -5.27
CA TYR A 42 -5.07 -9.56 -5.57
C TYR A 42 -5.54 -8.11 -5.60
N ILE A 43 -4.91 -7.28 -4.80
CA ILE A 43 -5.19 -5.86 -4.70
C ILE A 43 -3.91 -5.07 -4.46
N ASN A 44 -3.77 -3.94 -5.13
CA ASN A 44 -2.82 -2.91 -4.74
C ASN A 44 -3.57 -1.81 -3.98
N ALA A 45 -3.32 -1.70 -2.68
CA ALA A 45 -4.04 -0.75 -1.82
C ALA A 45 -3.85 0.71 -2.26
N ALA A 46 -2.67 1.08 -2.76
CA ALA A 46 -2.43 2.43 -3.26
C ALA A 46 -3.26 2.72 -4.53
N GLN A 47 -3.36 1.77 -5.44
CA GLN A 47 -4.20 1.89 -6.63
C GLN A 47 -5.68 2.05 -6.22
N THR A 48 -6.16 1.24 -5.30
CA THR A 48 -7.55 1.33 -4.83
C THR A 48 -7.84 2.67 -4.14
N LEU A 49 -6.90 3.18 -3.34
CA LEU A 49 -7.12 4.40 -2.55
C LEU A 49 -6.97 5.69 -3.37
N ILE A 50 -6.04 5.75 -4.32
CA ILE A 50 -5.71 7.01 -4.97
C ILE A 50 -6.07 7.03 -6.46
N ASP A 51 -5.75 5.98 -7.22
CA ASP A 51 -6.06 5.97 -8.66
C ASP A 51 -7.58 5.92 -8.89
N ASN A 52 -8.32 5.13 -8.09
CA ASN A 52 -9.78 5.09 -8.18
C ASN A 52 -10.40 6.43 -7.78
N ALA A 53 -9.89 7.10 -6.74
CA ALA A 53 -10.38 8.43 -6.35
C ALA A 53 -10.20 9.46 -7.49
N ILE A 54 -9.11 9.37 -8.25
CA ILE A 54 -8.90 10.24 -9.41
C ILE A 54 -9.85 9.89 -10.55
N ALA A 55 -10.05 8.60 -10.82
CA ALA A 55 -11.00 8.13 -11.82
C ALA A 55 -12.45 8.60 -11.51
N GLU A 56 -12.79 8.75 -10.23
CA GLU A 56 -14.06 9.29 -9.75
C GLU A 56 -14.12 10.84 -9.78
N GLY A 57 -13.09 11.51 -10.30
CA GLY A 57 -13.06 12.96 -10.45
C GLY A 57 -12.58 13.74 -9.21
N PHE A 58 -11.90 13.09 -8.27
CA PHE A 58 -11.38 13.75 -7.07
C PHE A 58 -10.01 14.40 -7.26
N GLY A 59 -9.38 14.28 -8.43
CA GLY A 59 -8.01 14.71 -8.70
C GLY A 59 -7.66 16.10 -8.16
N GLY A 60 -8.48 17.11 -8.46
CA GLY A 60 -8.28 18.49 -7.99
C GLY A 60 -8.70 18.76 -6.53
N LYS A 61 -9.34 17.78 -5.83
CA LYS A 61 -9.73 17.96 -4.43
C LYS A 61 -8.53 17.84 -3.51
N LYS A 62 -8.61 18.46 -2.33
CA LYS A 62 -7.59 18.35 -1.30
C LYS A 62 -7.60 16.94 -0.70
N ALA A 63 -6.49 16.22 -0.85
CA ALA A 63 -6.28 14.91 -0.26
C ALA A 63 -5.64 14.99 1.13
N TYR A 64 -4.75 15.97 1.34
CA TYR A 64 -4.00 16.12 2.58
C TYR A 64 -3.79 17.59 2.94
N ILE A 65 -3.93 17.92 4.22
CA ILE A 65 -3.68 19.27 4.77
C ILE A 65 -2.80 19.12 6.00
N CYS A 66 -1.66 19.81 6.01
CA CYS A 66 -0.72 19.81 7.14
C CYS A 66 0.03 21.15 7.19
N ASP A 67 0.02 21.83 8.34
CA ASP A 67 0.78 23.06 8.59
C ASP A 67 0.63 24.13 7.50
N GLY A 68 -0.60 24.34 7.02
CA GLY A 68 -0.91 25.31 5.95
C GLY A 68 -0.58 24.82 4.53
N ILE A 69 0.05 23.67 4.38
CA ILE A 69 0.30 23.02 3.09
C ILE A 69 -0.89 22.12 2.77
N SER A 70 -1.39 22.20 1.53
CA SER A 70 -2.40 21.26 1.05
C SER A 70 -1.95 20.61 -0.26
N TRP A 71 -2.10 19.30 -0.33
CA TRP A 71 -1.88 18.51 -1.54
C TRP A 71 -3.21 18.01 -2.08
N THR A 72 -3.38 18.08 -3.40
CA THR A 72 -4.51 17.46 -4.09
C THR A 72 -4.26 15.98 -4.31
N TYR A 73 -5.29 15.23 -4.68
CA TYR A 73 -5.15 13.83 -5.09
C TYR A 73 -4.20 13.67 -6.28
N ASP A 74 -4.29 14.56 -7.30
CA ASP A 74 -3.37 14.55 -8.46
C ASP A 74 -1.91 14.76 -8.02
N HIS A 75 -1.67 15.71 -7.11
CA HIS A 75 -0.33 15.96 -6.62
C HIS A 75 0.21 14.76 -5.83
N LEU A 76 -0.62 14.17 -4.97
CA LEU A 76 -0.26 13.01 -4.16
C LEU A 76 0.02 11.79 -5.05
N LEU A 77 -0.82 11.55 -6.08
CA LEU A 77 -0.59 10.50 -7.08
C LEU A 77 0.75 10.69 -7.76
N ASN A 78 1.00 11.87 -8.34
CA ASN A 78 2.24 12.15 -9.05
C ASN A 78 3.49 11.92 -8.19
N GLN A 79 3.48 12.35 -6.93
CA GLN A 79 4.59 12.10 -6.02
C GLN A 79 4.76 10.63 -5.70
N SER A 80 3.67 9.90 -5.45
CA SER A 80 3.73 8.47 -5.15
C SER A 80 4.24 7.64 -6.33
N GLU A 81 3.87 7.99 -7.56
CA GLU A 81 4.36 7.33 -8.77
C GLU A 81 5.86 7.53 -8.99
N ARG A 82 6.35 8.76 -8.81
CA ARG A 82 7.78 9.06 -8.87
C ARG A 82 8.58 8.27 -7.84
N ILE A 83 8.07 8.17 -6.62
CA ILE A 83 8.70 7.39 -5.55
C ILE A 83 8.70 5.91 -5.91
N ALA A 84 7.58 5.38 -6.40
CA ALA A 84 7.49 3.98 -6.83
C ALA A 84 8.51 3.69 -7.95
N GLN A 85 8.63 4.58 -8.94
CA GLN A 85 9.58 4.46 -10.04
C GLN A 85 11.03 4.44 -9.53
N ILE A 86 11.42 5.38 -8.65
CA ILE A 86 12.75 5.41 -8.03
C ILE A 86 13.05 4.10 -7.30
N LEU A 87 12.07 3.60 -6.52
CA LEU A 87 12.25 2.36 -5.76
C LEU A 87 12.51 1.16 -6.69
N VAL A 88 11.83 1.08 -7.82
CA VAL A 88 11.99 -0.01 -8.78
C VAL A 88 13.24 0.19 -9.63
N ASP A 89 13.41 1.37 -10.27
CA ASP A 89 14.43 1.59 -11.28
C ASP A 89 15.81 1.83 -10.67
N ASP A 90 15.90 2.62 -9.59
CA ASP A 90 17.19 3.00 -9.01
C ASP A 90 17.62 2.05 -7.88
N PHE A 91 16.66 1.53 -7.09
CA PHE A 91 16.97 0.66 -5.95
C PHE A 91 16.69 -0.83 -6.22
N GLY A 92 16.11 -1.18 -7.37
CA GLY A 92 15.84 -2.57 -7.74
C GLY A 92 14.84 -3.26 -6.80
N LEU A 93 13.89 -2.49 -6.25
CA LEU A 93 12.87 -3.04 -5.37
C LEU A 93 12.06 -4.11 -6.12
N VAL A 94 11.95 -5.29 -5.53
CA VAL A 94 11.04 -6.34 -5.98
C VAL A 94 9.85 -6.46 -5.03
N PRO A 95 8.67 -6.88 -5.52
CA PRO A 95 7.49 -7.05 -4.67
C PRO A 95 7.77 -7.90 -3.43
N GLY A 96 7.35 -7.38 -2.26
CA GLY A 96 7.61 -8.01 -0.96
C GLY A 96 8.85 -7.49 -0.22
N ASN A 97 9.71 -6.68 -0.84
CA ASN A 97 10.79 -6.02 -0.12
C ASN A 97 10.24 -5.03 0.91
N ARG A 98 10.92 -4.92 2.06
CA ARG A 98 10.55 -4.01 3.16
C ARG A 98 11.24 -2.68 2.98
N VAL A 99 10.47 -1.61 3.09
CA VAL A 99 10.95 -0.22 3.03
C VAL A 99 10.67 0.45 4.37
N LEU A 100 11.72 0.84 5.07
CA LEU A 100 11.61 1.55 6.34
C LEU A 100 11.26 3.03 6.07
N LEU A 101 10.11 3.45 6.60
CA LEU A 101 9.67 4.84 6.54
C LEU A 101 9.76 5.47 7.93
N ARG A 102 10.65 6.47 8.06
CA ARG A 102 10.82 7.24 9.29
C ARG A 102 10.73 8.72 8.98
N SER A 103 9.65 9.36 9.37
CA SER A 103 9.40 10.79 9.18
C SER A 103 8.36 11.28 10.17
N ARG A 104 8.26 12.62 10.32
CA ARG A 104 7.09 13.24 10.94
C ARG A 104 5.88 13.07 10.02
N ASN A 105 4.66 13.18 10.59
CA ASN A 105 3.45 13.22 9.80
C ASN A 105 3.44 14.45 8.89
N ASN A 106 3.59 14.22 7.60
CA ASN A 106 3.56 15.24 6.56
C ASN A 106 3.09 14.60 5.23
N PRO A 107 2.73 15.40 4.22
CA PRO A 107 2.25 14.87 2.93
C PRO A 107 3.26 13.96 2.23
N MET A 108 4.56 14.23 2.36
CA MET A 108 5.61 13.42 1.75
C MET A 108 5.66 12.00 2.34
N LEU A 109 5.44 11.84 3.66
CA LEU A 109 5.37 10.51 4.28
C LEU A 109 4.22 9.68 3.66
N VAL A 110 3.07 10.32 3.42
CA VAL A 110 1.92 9.67 2.77
C VAL A 110 2.27 9.28 1.33
N ALA A 111 2.93 10.17 0.58
CA ALA A 111 3.39 9.86 -0.77
C ALA A 111 4.41 8.70 -0.80
N CYS A 112 5.34 8.67 0.15
CA CYS A 112 6.30 7.56 0.30
C CYS A 112 5.56 6.25 0.61
N TRP A 113 4.61 6.27 1.53
CA TRP A 113 3.82 5.09 1.89
C TRP A 113 3.06 4.53 0.67
N LEU A 114 2.36 5.41 -0.06
CA LEU A 114 1.66 5.02 -1.29
C LEU A 114 2.62 4.55 -2.38
N GLY A 115 3.77 5.22 -2.55
CA GLY A 115 4.79 4.83 -3.52
C GLY A 115 5.37 3.44 -3.24
N VAL A 116 5.65 3.11 -1.98
CA VAL A 116 6.09 1.76 -1.59
C VAL A 116 5.03 0.71 -1.93
N LEU A 117 3.76 0.98 -1.63
CA LEU A 117 2.67 0.07 -1.96
C LEU A 117 2.47 -0.07 -3.47
N LYS A 118 2.57 1.03 -4.25
CA LYS A 118 2.51 0.99 -5.73
C LYS A 118 3.61 0.10 -6.32
N ALA A 119 4.81 0.18 -5.77
CA ALA A 119 5.95 -0.65 -6.17
C ALA A 119 5.84 -2.13 -5.71
N GLY A 120 4.79 -2.49 -4.97
CA GLY A 120 4.62 -3.84 -4.41
C GLY A 120 5.45 -4.09 -3.15
N GLY A 121 6.04 -3.05 -2.57
CA GLY A 121 6.82 -3.14 -1.34
C GLY A 121 5.96 -3.22 -0.08
N ILE A 122 6.59 -3.57 1.03
CA ILE A 122 6.00 -3.62 2.36
C ILE A 122 6.49 -2.43 3.18
N CYS A 123 5.57 -1.57 3.62
CA CYS A 123 5.91 -0.43 4.47
C CYS A 123 6.20 -0.86 5.90
N VAL A 124 7.36 -0.48 6.42
CA VAL A 124 7.73 -0.60 7.83
C VAL A 124 7.84 0.81 8.40
N THR A 125 6.85 1.23 9.17
CA THR A 125 6.77 2.57 9.74
C THR A 125 7.29 2.62 11.18
N THR A 126 8.02 3.68 11.54
CA THR A 126 8.53 3.90 12.92
C THR A 126 8.26 5.32 13.39
#